data_794a0173cf0609a3f68289afa29b55b9
#
_entry.id   794a0173cf0609a3f68289afa29b55b9
#
_cell.length_a   1.000
_cell.length_b   1.000
_cell.length_c   1.000
_cell.angle_alpha   90.00
_cell.angle_beta   90.00
_cell.angle_gamma   90.00
#
_symmetry.space_group_name_H-M   'P 1'
#
loop_
_entity.id
_entity.type
_entity.pdbx_description
1 polymer ?
#
loop_
_entity_poly.entity_id
_entity_poly.type
_entity_poly.pdbx_seq_one_letter_code
_entity_poly.pdbx_strand_id
1 'polypeptide(L)'
;SNPLGRTEWIKLYGVLTGKETEANAFFEKQQETVAAFDDYESTGKKVAFFYLTTDGKVVVRSTNDYVPSMIKMAGGSYAFEGVTDEDGKTSVSMTMESFYEKAQDADYIIYNASIDASVKTIADLVEKDEVLKEFKAVKSGDCYTTGSSMYQRTDVIADMIADFHKVFTGQDTEHLEFLKKME
;
A
#
# COMPACT_ATOMS: atom_id res chain seq x y z
N SER A 1 2.78 -13.00 -2.71
CA SER A 1 1.35 -13.41 -2.53
C SER A 1 0.49 -12.79 -3.60
N ASN A 2 -0.48 -13.53 -4.14
CA ASN A 2 -1.46 -12.95 -5.06
C ASN A 2 -2.46 -12.11 -4.25
N PRO A 3 -2.61 -10.79 -4.54
CA PRO A 3 -3.57 -9.94 -3.84
C PRO A 3 -5.01 -10.46 -3.92
N LEU A 4 -5.43 -11.00 -5.08
CA LEU A 4 -6.77 -11.56 -5.29
C LEU A 4 -7.06 -12.83 -4.48
N GLY A 5 -6.03 -13.55 -4.02
CA GLY A 5 -6.22 -14.72 -3.16
C GLY A 5 -6.97 -14.42 -1.86
N ARG A 6 -6.95 -13.18 -1.41
CA ARG A 6 -7.75 -12.73 -0.26
C ARG A 6 -9.21 -12.50 -0.63
N THR A 7 -9.47 -11.96 -1.82
CA THR A 7 -10.84 -11.73 -2.31
C THR A 7 -11.55 -13.04 -2.63
N GLU A 8 -10.81 -14.10 -2.97
CA GLU A 8 -11.38 -15.41 -3.31
C GLU A 8 -12.20 -16.04 -2.16
N TRP A 9 -11.92 -15.67 -0.90
CA TRP A 9 -12.73 -16.13 0.24
C TRP A 9 -14.21 -15.74 0.14
N ILE A 10 -14.56 -14.73 -0.67
CA ILE A 10 -15.96 -14.35 -0.89
C ILE A 10 -16.78 -15.50 -1.48
N LYS A 11 -16.15 -16.38 -2.28
CA LYS A 11 -16.81 -17.56 -2.85
C LYS A 11 -17.24 -18.54 -1.77
N LEU A 12 -16.39 -18.76 -0.75
CA LEU A 12 -16.75 -19.59 0.38
C LEU A 12 -17.93 -19.02 1.16
N TYR A 13 -17.93 -17.70 1.40
CA TYR A 13 -19.07 -17.05 2.05
C TYR A 13 -20.32 -17.12 1.19
N GLY A 14 -20.20 -17.02 -0.13
CA GLY A 14 -21.30 -17.22 -1.08
C GLY A 14 -21.96 -18.57 -0.90
N VAL A 15 -21.16 -19.66 -0.84
CA VAL A 15 -21.64 -21.03 -0.59
C VAL A 15 -22.36 -21.11 0.76
N LEU A 16 -21.75 -20.61 1.82
CA LEU A 16 -22.29 -20.69 3.19
C LEU A 16 -23.61 -19.89 3.38
N THR A 17 -23.83 -18.88 2.54
CA THR A 17 -25.00 -17.97 2.63
C THR A 17 -26.03 -18.21 1.52
N GLY A 18 -25.80 -19.15 0.61
CA GLY A 18 -26.67 -19.39 -0.55
C GLY A 18 -26.61 -18.27 -1.61
N LYS A 19 -25.52 -17.50 -1.66
CA LYS A 19 -25.28 -16.39 -2.60
C LYS A 19 -24.09 -16.64 -3.52
N GLU A 20 -23.96 -17.89 -4.00
CA GLU A 20 -22.83 -18.30 -4.84
C GLU A 20 -22.72 -17.51 -6.15
N THR A 21 -23.85 -17.23 -6.77
CA THR A 21 -23.90 -16.50 -8.06
C THR A 21 -23.38 -15.07 -7.88
N GLU A 22 -23.84 -14.36 -6.86
CA GLU A 22 -23.41 -12.99 -6.57
C GLU A 22 -21.93 -12.93 -6.17
N ALA A 23 -21.48 -13.90 -5.37
CA ALA A 23 -20.10 -13.99 -4.92
C ALA A 23 -19.13 -14.28 -6.09
N ASN A 24 -19.51 -15.17 -7.00
CA ASN A 24 -18.73 -15.47 -8.20
C ASN A 24 -18.66 -14.25 -9.14
N ALA A 25 -19.79 -13.61 -9.43
CA ALA A 25 -19.84 -12.43 -10.29
C ALA A 25 -19.00 -11.28 -9.70
N PHE A 26 -19.03 -11.09 -8.38
CA PHE A 26 -18.20 -10.11 -7.71
C PHE A 26 -16.70 -10.42 -7.87
N PHE A 27 -16.31 -11.68 -7.64
CA PHE A 27 -14.91 -12.10 -7.77
C PHE A 27 -14.40 -11.97 -9.22
N GLU A 28 -15.22 -12.37 -10.20
CA GLU A 28 -14.89 -12.21 -11.63
C GLU A 28 -14.67 -10.75 -11.99
N LYS A 29 -15.53 -9.85 -11.54
CA LYS A 29 -15.34 -8.41 -11.72
C LYS A 29 -14.01 -7.91 -11.13
N GLN A 30 -13.64 -8.36 -9.94
CA GLN A 30 -12.34 -8.00 -9.33
C GLN A 30 -11.17 -8.56 -10.15
N GLN A 31 -11.28 -9.77 -10.68
CA GLN A 31 -10.27 -10.35 -11.57
C GLN A 31 -10.11 -9.56 -12.87
N GLU A 32 -11.21 -9.18 -13.50
CA GLU A 32 -11.19 -8.36 -14.73
C GLU A 32 -10.54 -6.99 -14.47
N THR A 33 -10.88 -6.35 -13.34
CA THR A 33 -10.28 -5.07 -12.95
C THR A 33 -8.76 -5.21 -12.73
N VAL A 34 -8.33 -6.27 -12.04
CA VAL A 34 -6.89 -6.52 -11.81
C VAL A 34 -6.16 -6.88 -13.09
N ALA A 35 -6.78 -7.67 -13.98
CA ALA A 35 -6.18 -8.03 -15.27
C ALA A 35 -5.92 -6.80 -16.16
N ALA A 36 -6.71 -5.74 -16.02
CA ALA A 36 -6.47 -4.48 -16.72
C ALA A 36 -5.16 -3.79 -16.27
N PHE A 37 -4.62 -4.15 -15.11
CA PHE A 37 -3.34 -3.63 -14.62
C PHE A 37 -2.12 -4.45 -15.08
N ASP A 38 -2.30 -5.66 -15.60
CA ASP A 38 -1.19 -6.50 -16.07
C ASP A 38 -0.47 -5.88 -17.28
N ASP A 39 -1.15 -5.01 -18.03
CA ASP A 39 -0.62 -4.29 -19.19
C ASP A 39 0.05 -2.95 -18.83
N TYR A 40 0.08 -2.56 -17.56
CA TYR A 40 0.72 -1.31 -17.15
C TYR A 40 2.23 -1.42 -17.18
N GLU A 41 2.86 -0.56 -17.98
CA GLU A 41 4.30 -0.39 -17.93
C GLU A 41 4.75 0.17 -16.59
N SER A 42 5.95 -0.22 -16.17
CA SER A 42 6.56 0.35 -14.97
C SER A 42 6.70 1.87 -15.12
N THR A 43 6.19 2.60 -14.14
CA THR A 43 6.33 4.07 -14.08
C THR A 43 7.75 4.49 -13.66
N GLY A 44 8.60 3.57 -13.20
CA GLY A 44 9.88 3.84 -12.57
C GLY A 44 9.78 4.53 -11.21
N LYS A 45 8.56 4.69 -10.66
CA LYS A 45 8.32 5.36 -9.39
C LYS A 45 8.60 4.45 -8.21
N LYS A 46 9.46 4.91 -7.29
CA LYS A 46 9.83 4.21 -6.07
C LYS A 46 8.90 4.61 -4.92
N VAL A 47 8.39 3.63 -4.20
CA VAL A 47 7.34 3.81 -3.19
C VAL A 47 7.78 3.25 -1.84
N ALA A 48 7.73 4.06 -0.80
CA ALA A 48 7.94 3.64 0.59
C ALA A 48 6.57 3.49 1.29
N PHE A 49 6.21 2.26 1.65
CA PHE A 49 5.01 1.94 2.42
C PHE A 49 5.42 1.48 3.82
N PHE A 50 5.00 2.20 4.86
CA PHE A 50 5.43 1.93 6.25
C PHE A 50 4.50 2.54 7.29
N TYR A 51 4.75 2.21 8.55
CA TYR A 51 4.28 2.96 9.73
C TYR A 51 5.38 3.01 10.80
N LEU A 52 5.21 3.91 11.76
CA LEU A 52 6.11 4.05 12.90
C LEU A 52 5.46 3.48 14.16
N THR A 53 6.23 2.74 14.94
CA THR A 53 5.83 2.26 16.25
C THR A 53 6.04 3.35 17.32
N THR A 54 5.41 3.20 18.47
CA THR A 54 5.54 4.15 19.58
C THR A 54 6.96 4.21 20.17
N ASP A 55 7.77 3.17 19.95
CA ASP A 55 9.19 3.11 20.34
C ASP A 55 10.15 3.59 19.21
N GLY A 56 9.60 4.23 18.17
CA GLY A 56 10.39 4.87 17.11
C GLY A 56 10.96 3.93 16.04
N LYS A 57 10.53 2.67 16.00
CA LYS A 57 10.93 1.75 14.93
C LYS A 57 10.06 1.97 13.69
N VAL A 58 10.66 1.79 12.53
CA VAL A 58 9.94 1.75 11.26
C VAL A 58 9.54 0.33 10.95
N VAL A 59 8.27 0.12 10.60
CA VAL A 59 7.75 -1.18 10.19
C VAL A 59 7.34 -1.11 8.72
N VAL A 60 7.98 -1.94 7.91
CA VAL A 60 7.71 -2.11 6.49
C VAL A 60 7.07 -3.45 6.20
N ARG A 61 6.52 -3.63 5.02
CA ARG A 61 5.98 -4.94 4.60
C ARG A 61 7.09 -5.80 4.04
N SER A 62 7.10 -7.09 4.40
CA SER A 62 7.97 -8.07 3.75
C SER A 62 7.69 -8.13 2.26
N THR A 63 8.71 -8.30 1.43
CA THR A 63 8.57 -8.44 -0.04
C THR A 63 7.53 -9.49 -0.45
N ASN A 64 7.35 -10.52 0.37
CA ASN A 64 6.39 -11.60 0.12
C ASN A 64 4.95 -11.26 0.52
N ASP A 65 4.71 -10.08 1.09
CA ASP A 65 3.37 -9.60 1.43
C ASP A 65 2.59 -9.15 0.17
N TYR A 66 1.29 -9.01 0.29
CA TYR A 66 0.43 -8.61 -0.82
C TYR A 66 0.53 -7.11 -1.17
N VAL A 67 0.94 -6.25 -0.22
CA VAL A 67 1.08 -4.79 -0.46
C VAL A 67 2.17 -4.49 -1.48
N PRO A 68 3.42 -5.03 -1.37
CA PRO A 68 4.41 -4.90 -2.43
C PRO A 68 3.92 -5.41 -3.80
N SER A 69 3.13 -6.49 -3.81
CA SER A 69 2.54 -7.01 -5.05
C SER A 69 1.54 -6.01 -5.66
N MET A 70 0.69 -5.36 -4.85
CA MET A 70 -0.23 -4.32 -5.33
C MET A 70 0.53 -3.10 -5.88
N ILE A 71 1.60 -2.65 -5.20
CA ILE A 71 2.44 -1.55 -5.68
C ILE A 71 3.03 -1.89 -7.06
N LYS A 72 3.54 -3.10 -7.23
CA LYS A 72 4.09 -3.56 -8.49
C LYS A 72 3.04 -3.63 -9.60
N MET A 73 1.85 -4.18 -9.33
CA MET A 73 0.73 -4.25 -10.27
C MET A 73 0.27 -2.85 -10.70
N ALA A 74 0.35 -1.88 -9.80
CA ALA A 74 0.04 -0.48 -10.11
C ALA A 74 1.14 0.24 -10.91
N GLY A 75 2.23 -0.44 -11.28
CA GLY A 75 3.35 0.12 -12.04
C GLY A 75 4.44 0.79 -11.20
N GLY A 76 4.38 0.70 -9.86
CA GLY A 76 5.42 1.22 -8.96
C GLY A 76 6.50 0.19 -8.62
N SER A 77 7.59 0.64 -8.03
CA SER A 77 8.62 -0.20 -7.43
C SER A 77 8.64 -0.03 -5.91
N TYR A 78 8.74 -1.14 -5.18
CA TYR A 78 8.74 -1.10 -3.72
C TYR A 78 10.14 -0.80 -3.18
N ALA A 79 10.28 0.20 -2.30
CA ALA A 79 11.57 0.65 -1.77
C ALA A 79 12.33 -0.42 -0.96
N PHE A 80 11.61 -1.43 -0.46
CA PHE A 80 12.15 -2.49 0.39
C PHE A 80 12.11 -3.86 -0.30
N GLU A 81 12.28 -3.87 -1.62
CA GLU A 81 12.36 -5.14 -2.35
C GLU A 81 13.54 -5.99 -1.85
N GLY A 82 13.29 -7.29 -1.68
CA GLY A 82 14.25 -8.23 -1.07
C GLY A 82 14.29 -8.21 0.47
N VAL A 83 13.59 -7.30 1.13
CA VAL A 83 13.47 -7.30 2.59
C VAL A 83 12.45 -8.35 3.02
N THR A 84 12.90 -9.33 3.79
CA THR A 84 12.08 -10.43 4.32
C THR A 84 12.35 -10.63 5.81
N ASP A 85 11.38 -11.17 6.52
CA ASP A 85 11.54 -11.62 7.90
C ASP A 85 12.01 -13.08 7.92
N GLU A 86 12.95 -13.44 8.79
CA GLU A 86 13.51 -14.79 8.90
C GLU A 86 12.47 -15.83 9.34
N ASP A 87 11.48 -15.40 10.14
CA ASP A 87 10.37 -16.24 10.61
C ASP A 87 9.20 -16.28 9.61
N GLY A 88 9.34 -15.64 8.43
CA GLY A 88 8.29 -15.57 7.40
C GLY A 88 7.14 -14.63 7.73
N LYS A 89 7.32 -13.67 8.67
CA LYS A 89 6.32 -12.67 9.00
C LYS A 89 6.08 -11.72 7.82
N THR A 90 4.89 -11.15 7.76
CA THR A 90 4.49 -10.22 6.71
C THR A 90 5.00 -8.79 6.92
N SER A 91 5.63 -8.52 8.07
CA SER A 91 6.17 -7.22 8.45
C SER A 91 7.59 -7.35 8.98
N VAL A 92 8.43 -6.38 8.66
CA VAL A 92 9.82 -6.30 9.11
C VAL A 92 10.03 -4.98 9.82
N SER A 93 10.58 -5.03 11.04
CA SER A 93 10.96 -3.84 11.79
C SER A 93 12.41 -3.47 11.48
N MET A 94 12.68 -2.18 11.32
CA MET A 94 14.04 -1.66 11.12
C MET A 94 14.23 -0.33 11.85
N THR A 95 15.50 0.10 11.98
CA THR A 95 15.84 1.42 12.52
C THR A 95 15.54 2.51 11.49
N MET A 96 15.34 3.75 11.94
CA MET A 96 15.17 4.90 11.05
C MET A 96 16.38 5.08 10.12
N GLU A 97 17.61 4.81 10.58
CA GLU A 97 18.82 4.87 9.76
C GLU A 97 18.75 3.90 8.56
N SER A 98 18.42 2.63 8.82
CA SER A 98 18.27 1.61 7.76
C SER A 98 17.12 1.94 6.81
N PHE A 99 16.04 2.51 7.33
CA PHE A 99 14.92 2.99 6.52
C PHE A 99 15.33 4.16 5.63
N TYR A 100 16.06 5.14 6.18
CA TYR A 100 16.56 6.28 5.43
C TYR A 100 17.46 5.84 4.27
N GLU A 101 18.43 4.98 4.52
CA GLU A 101 19.32 4.47 3.47
C GLU A 101 18.55 3.88 2.27
N LYS A 102 17.44 3.20 2.53
CA LYS A 102 16.65 2.50 1.50
C LYS A 102 15.60 3.37 0.80
N ALA A 103 15.07 4.37 1.48
CA ALA A 103 13.83 5.04 1.06
C ALA A 103 13.93 6.57 0.93
N GLN A 104 15.07 7.20 1.26
CA GLN A 104 15.21 8.66 1.19
C GLN A 104 14.93 9.24 -0.21
N ASP A 105 15.20 8.45 -1.26
CA ASP A 105 15.00 8.79 -2.66
C ASP A 105 13.65 8.33 -3.22
N ALA A 106 12.77 7.74 -2.39
CA ALA A 106 11.45 7.32 -2.83
C ALA A 106 10.64 8.50 -3.39
N ASP A 107 9.97 8.25 -4.51
CA ASP A 107 9.10 9.24 -5.16
C ASP A 107 7.83 9.49 -4.35
N TYR A 108 7.32 8.44 -3.71
CA TYR A 108 6.11 8.50 -2.90
C TYR A 108 6.31 7.85 -1.53
N ILE A 109 5.73 8.49 -0.52
CA ILE A 109 5.50 7.90 0.80
C ILE A 109 4.01 7.57 0.92
N ILE A 110 3.72 6.34 1.34
CA ILE A 110 2.38 5.90 1.74
C ILE A 110 2.44 5.42 3.18
N TYR A 111 1.88 6.21 4.08
CA TYR A 111 1.84 5.88 5.50
C TYR A 111 0.65 4.98 5.83
N ASN A 112 0.89 3.92 6.56
CA ASN A 112 -0.12 2.94 6.91
C ASN A 112 -0.97 3.41 8.11
N ALA A 113 -1.94 4.28 7.85
CA ALA A 113 -2.83 4.82 8.88
C ALA A 113 -3.87 3.81 9.41
N SER A 114 -3.95 2.60 8.84
CA SER A 114 -4.78 1.53 9.41
C SER A 114 -4.18 0.94 10.70
N ILE A 115 -2.88 1.15 10.95
CA ILE A 115 -2.19 0.75 12.18
C ILE A 115 -1.99 1.96 13.10
N ASP A 116 -1.56 3.10 12.55
CA ASP A 116 -1.38 4.35 13.29
C ASP A 116 -2.15 5.49 12.62
N ALA A 117 -3.36 5.73 13.09
CA ALA A 117 -4.27 6.75 12.56
C ALA A 117 -3.93 8.19 13.02
N SER A 118 -2.85 8.40 13.77
CA SER A 118 -2.46 9.71 14.27
C SER A 118 -1.85 10.60 13.19
N VAL A 119 -1.23 10.01 12.15
CA VAL A 119 -0.59 10.71 11.05
C VAL A 119 -1.60 10.98 9.94
N LYS A 120 -1.88 12.26 9.69
CA LYS A 120 -2.82 12.73 8.64
C LYS A 120 -2.20 13.76 7.73
N THR A 121 -1.23 14.51 8.22
CA THR A 121 -0.52 15.60 7.53
C THR A 121 0.98 15.30 7.45
N ILE A 122 1.67 16.01 6.57
CA ILE A 122 3.15 15.97 6.50
C ILE A 122 3.75 16.44 7.83
N ALA A 123 3.14 17.42 8.49
CA ALA A 123 3.60 17.88 9.80
C ALA A 123 3.52 16.77 10.85
N ASP A 124 2.40 16.02 10.92
CA ASP A 124 2.25 14.89 11.83
C ASP A 124 3.32 13.81 11.55
N LEU A 125 3.61 13.57 10.27
CA LEU A 125 4.63 12.60 9.85
C LEU A 125 6.02 13.00 10.34
N VAL A 126 6.40 14.26 10.15
CA VAL A 126 7.70 14.82 10.58
C VAL A 126 7.80 14.90 12.11
N GLU A 127 6.68 15.13 12.81
CA GLU A 127 6.65 15.10 14.27
C GLU A 127 6.99 13.72 14.84
N LYS A 128 6.69 12.64 14.12
CA LYS A 128 7.10 11.28 14.53
C LYS A 128 8.62 11.09 14.53
N ASP A 129 9.30 11.63 13.52
CA ASP A 129 10.75 11.63 13.41
C ASP A 129 11.20 12.73 12.44
N GLU A 130 12.03 13.68 12.93
CA GLU A 130 12.51 14.81 12.14
C GLU A 130 13.32 14.41 10.91
N VAL A 131 13.93 13.23 10.90
CA VAL A 131 14.69 12.73 9.73
C VAL A 131 13.80 12.62 8.50
N LEU A 132 12.50 12.39 8.67
CA LEU A 132 11.56 12.28 7.57
C LEU A 132 11.46 13.53 6.70
N LYS A 133 11.76 14.72 7.23
CA LYS A 133 11.82 15.98 6.44
C LYS A 133 12.87 15.95 5.33
N GLU A 134 13.88 15.07 5.44
CA GLU A 134 14.94 14.97 4.44
C GLU A 134 14.57 14.07 3.26
N PHE A 135 13.47 13.31 3.36
CA PHE A 135 13.01 12.43 2.29
C PHE A 135 12.52 13.22 1.07
N LYS A 136 12.83 12.72 -0.12
CA LYS A 136 12.41 13.31 -1.39
C LYS A 136 10.89 13.53 -1.45
N ALA A 137 10.12 12.51 -1.12
CA ALA A 137 8.65 12.56 -1.16
C ALA A 137 8.07 13.60 -0.18
N VAL A 138 8.68 13.80 0.99
CA VAL A 138 8.28 14.83 1.95
C VAL A 138 8.57 16.22 1.41
N LYS A 139 9.74 16.43 0.82
CA LYS A 139 10.15 17.70 0.22
C LYS A 139 9.28 18.09 -0.98
N SER A 140 8.81 17.12 -1.76
CA SER A 140 7.93 17.35 -2.92
C SER A 140 6.44 17.38 -2.57
N GLY A 141 6.05 16.97 -1.36
CA GLY A 141 4.65 16.86 -0.95
C GLY A 141 3.93 15.63 -1.50
N ASP A 142 4.69 14.60 -1.93
CA ASP A 142 4.15 13.37 -2.51
C ASP A 142 3.95 12.29 -1.43
N CYS A 143 3.23 12.68 -0.39
CA CYS A 143 2.92 11.85 0.77
C CYS A 143 1.43 11.55 0.85
N TYR A 144 1.10 10.31 1.14
CA TYR A 144 -0.25 9.80 1.23
C TYR A 144 -0.43 8.96 2.49
N THR A 145 -1.67 8.86 2.99
CA THR A 145 -2.07 7.90 4.02
C THR A 145 -3.05 6.89 3.46
N THR A 146 -3.05 5.68 4.02
CA THR A 146 -4.13 4.71 3.79
C THR A 146 -5.36 5.10 4.62
N GLY A 147 -6.55 4.64 4.18
CA GLY A 147 -7.72 4.65 5.06
C GLY A 147 -7.54 3.68 6.24
N SER A 148 -8.26 3.93 7.34
CA SER A 148 -8.23 3.08 8.54
C SER A 148 -8.72 1.64 8.31
N SER A 149 -9.47 1.39 7.24
CA SER A 149 -10.09 0.10 6.92
C SER A 149 -9.33 -0.74 5.87
N MET A 150 -8.12 -0.35 5.47
CA MET A 150 -7.36 -1.01 4.40
C MET A 150 -7.30 -2.54 4.55
N TYR A 151 -7.02 -3.04 5.75
CA TYR A 151 -6.89 -4.48 5.98
C TYR A 151 -8.23 -5.21 6.14
N GLN A 152 -9.30 -4.47 6.34
CA GLN A 152 -10.66 -5.01 6.51
C GLN A 152 -11.43 -5.08 5.18
N ARG A 153 -10.97 -4.36 4.16
CA ARG A 153 -11.59 -4.22 2.86
C ARG A 153 -10.88 -5.06 1.80
N THR A 154 -10.72 -6.35 2.10
CA THR A 154 -10.13 -7.32 1.14
C THR A 154 -11.02 -7.61 -0.05
N ASP A 155 -12.25 -7.15 -0.02
CA ASP A 155 -13.24 -7.17 -1.10
C ASP A 155 -12.88 -6.22 -2.25
N VAL A 156 -12.15 -5.13 -1.97
CA VAL A 156 -11.89 -4.04 -2.94
C VAL A 156 -10.40 -3.86 -3.26
N ILE A 157 -9.65 -4.95 -3.32
CA ILE A 157 -8.20 -4.92 -3.62
C ILE A 157 -7.92 -4.30 -5.00
N ALA A 158 -8.76 -4.56 -6.00
CA ALA A 158 -8.61 -3.95 -7.32
C ALA A 158 -8.71 -2.43 -7.28
N ASP A 159 -9.62 -1.89 -6.46
CA ASP A 159 -9.79 -0.44 -6.31
C ASP A 159 -8.59 0.20 -5.57
N MET A 160 -7.98 -0.53 -4.62
CA MET A 160 -6.72 -0.10 -3.98
C MET A 160 -5.56 -0.04 -4.98
N ILE A 161 -5.44 -1.02 -5.89
CA ILE A 161 -4.43 -1.02 -6.94
C ILE A 161 -4.68 0.16 -7.89
N ALA A 162 -5.94 0.44 -8.22
CA ALA A 162 -6.31 1.59 -9.05
C ALA A 162 -5.88 2.91 -8.41
N ASP A 163 -6.08 3.09 -7.11
CA ASP A 163 -5.60 4.29 -6.39
C ASP A 163 -4.08 4.42 -6.43
N PHE A 164 -3.34 3.34 -6.21
CA PHE A 164 -1.88 3.34 -6.37
C PHE A 164 -1.48 3.76 -7.79
N HIS A 165 -2.14 3.20 -8.81
CA HIS A 165 -1.86 3.55 -10.20
C HIS A 165 -2.11 5.02 -10.51
N LYS A 166 -3.24 5.58 -10.05
CA LYS A 166 -3.56 7.01 -10.18
C LYS A 166 -2.46 7.88 -9.57
N VAL A 167 -2.00 7.54 -8.38
CA VAL A 167 -0.92 8.27 -7.69
C VAL A 167 0.38 8.18 -8.49
N PHE A 168 0.79 6.98 -8.95
CA PHE A 168 2.08 6.79 -9.63
C PHE A 168 2.12 7.41 -11.02
N THR A 169 0.98 7.54 -11.67
CA THR A 169 0.85 8.19 -12.99
C THR A 169 0.50 9.67 -12.90
N GLY A 170 0.08 10.16 -11.73
CA GLY A 170 -0.43 11.51 -11.54
C GLY A 170 -1.77 11.77 -12.20
N GLN A 171 -2.53 10.71 -12.53
CA GLN A 171 -3.83 10.81 -13.18
C GLN A 171 -4.97 10.65 -12.17
N ASP A 172 -5.97 11.53 -12.24
CA ASP A 172 -7.21 11.46 -11.44
C ASP A 172 -6.98 11.32 -9.92
N THR A 173 -5.94 12.00 -9.40
CA THR A 173 -5.59 11.96 -7.97
C THR A 173 -6.58 12.70 -7.06
N GLU A 174 -7.56 13.39 -7.64
CA GLU A 174 -8.65 14.02 -6.89
C GLU A 174 -9.75 13.02 -6.48
N HIS A 175 -9.81 11.86 -7.12
CA HIS A 175 -10.82 10.82 -6.89
C HIS A 175 -10.16 9.53 -6.39
N LEU A 176 -9.53 9.60 -5.21
CA LEU A 176 -8.98 8.44 -4.51
C LEU A 176 -9.98 7.93 -3.46
N GLU A 177 -10.19 6.61 -3.40
CA GLU A 177 -11.12 5.99 -2.45
C GLU A 177 -10.42 5.54 -1.16
N PHE A 178 -9.20 5.04 -1.27
CA PHE A 178 -8.44 4.43 -0.18
C PHE A 178 -7.23 5.23 0.26
N LEU A 179 -6.62 5.96 -0.67
CA LEU A 179 -5.50 6.83 -0.37
C LEU A 179 -5.99 8.26 -0.15
N LYS A 180 -5.34 8.96 0.79
CA LYS A 180 -5.56 10.39 1.03
C LYS A 180 -4.22 11.10 0.95
N LYS A 181 -4.16 12.15 0.15
CA LYS A 181 -2.97 13.01 0.11
C LYS A 181 -2.82 13.72 1.46
N MET A 182 -1.60 13.78 1.97
CA MET A 182 -1.26 14.59 3.14
C MET A 182 -1.14 16.06 2.74
N GLU A 183 -1.64 16.95 3.57
CA GLU A 183 -1.49 18.40 3.44
C GLU A 183 -0.29 18.91 4.22
#